data_f9ac6039eb315e3a2049f05733fd9e74
#
_entry.id   f9ac6039eb315e3a2049f05733fd9e74
#
_cell.length_a   1.000
_cell.length_b   1.000
_cell.length_c   1.000
_cell.angle_alpha   90.00
_cell.angle_beta   90.00
_cell.angle_gamma   90.00
#
_symmetry.space_group_name_H-M   'P 1'
#
loop_
_entity.id
_entity.type
_entity.pdbx_description
1 polymer ?
#
loop_
_entity_poly.entity_id
_entity_poly.type
_entity_poly.pdbx_seq_one_letter_code
_entity_poly.pdbx_strand_id
1 'polypeptide(L)'
;SDINEHIPTLIRYGQECEHITEMGVRGIYSTWAFLAAAPKKLISYDLEDPSNWGGNINDVYETAESYGLNFEFIKANVLEIEIEETDFLFLDTWHVYEQVRDELKLHSHKVKKYIGFHDIVSWGERGETEGYKGINYAIDEFLENNNEWQIKEKFLNNNGLLIIERIK
;
A
#
# COMPACT_ATOMS: atom_id res chain seq x y z
N SER A 1 10.55 0.42 13.35
CA SER A 1 9.68 0.70 12.21
C SER A 1 8.32 1.17 12.71
N ASP A 2 7.72 2.08 11.97
CA ASP A 2 6.41 2.68 12.23
C ASP A 2 5.23 1.82 11.70
N ILE A 3 5.53 0.70 11.06
CA ILE A 3 4.56 -0.27 10.52
C ILE A 3 4.71 -1.68 11.09
N ASN A 4 5.70 -1.93 11.95
CA ASN A 4 6.06 -3.29 12.36
C ASN A 4 4.94 -4.06 13.08
N GLU A 5 4.05 -3.39 13.82
CA GLU A 5 2.91 -4.03 14.48
C GLU A 5 1.84 -4.49 13.48
N HIS A 6 1.84 -3.93 12.28
CA HIS A 6 0.89 -4.28 11.21
C HIS A 6 1.38 -5.40 10.29
N ILE A 7 2.66 -5.80 10.38
CA ILE A 7 3.23 -6.88 9.55
C ILE A 7 2.37 -8.16 9.57
N PRO A 8 1.90 -8.68 10.74
CA PRO A 8 1.06 -9.87 10.74
C PRO A 8 -0.27 -9.68 10.00
N THR A 9 -0.84 -8.48 10.05
CA THR A 9 -2.07 -8.13 9.34
C THR A 9 -1.85 -8.08 7.83
N LEU A 10 -0.76 -7.44 7.36
CA LEU A 10 -0.41 -7.38 5.95
C LEU A 10 -0.15 -8.77 5.38
N ILE A 11 0.55 -9.64 6.12
CA ILE A 11 0.77 -11.04 5.73
C ILE A 11 -0.57 -11.76 5.59
N ARG A 12 -1.47 -11.64 6.57
CA ARG A 12 -2.77 -12.31 6.57
C ARG A 12 -3.62 -11.93 5.36
N TYR A 13 -3.74 -10.65 5.03
CA TYR A 13 -4.46 -10.19 3.84
C TYR A 13 -3.74 -10.58 2.55
N GLY A 14 -2.41 -10.47 2.54
CA GLY A 14 -1.59 -10.86 1.40
C GLY A 14 -1.73 -12.34 1.03
N GLN A 15 -1.90 -13.23 2.03
CA GLN A 15 -2.11 -14.67 1.81
C GLN A 15 -3.41 -15.01 1.06
N GLU A 16 -4.37 -14.08 1.04
CA GLU A 16 -5.61 -14.21 0.27
C GLU A 16 -5.48 -13.71 -1.18
N CYS A 17 -4.29 -13.23 -1.57
CA CYS A 17 -4.04 -12.52 -2.81
C CYS A 17 -3.01 -13.24 -3.68
N GLU A 18 -3.27 -13.29 -4.99
CA GLU A 18 -2.30 -13.79 -5.97
C GLU A 18 -1.39 -12.67 -6.49
N HIS A 19 -1.91 -11.45 -6.61
CA HIS A 19 -1.15 -10.28 -7.02
C HIS A 19 -1.31 -9.15 -6.00
N ILE A 20 -0.19 -8.62 -5.54
CA ILE A 20 -0.13 -7.48 -4.62
C ILE A 20 0.62 -6.34 -5.30
N THR A 21 0.09 -5.14 -5.20
CA THR A 21 0.73 -3.89 -5.63
C THR A 21 0.97 -3.02 -4.40
N GLU A 22 2.21 -2.62 -4.19
CA GLU A 22 2.63 -1.74 -3.12
C GLU A 22 3.06 -0.40 -3.69
N MET A 23 2.57 0.70 -3.13
CA MET A 23 2.98 2.07 -3.45
C MET A 23 3.55 2.73 -2.21
N GLY A 24 4.82 3.13 -2.28
CA GLY A 24 5.62 3.57 -1.15
C GLY A 24 6.35 2.40 -0.49
N VAL A 25 7.65 2.31 -0.69
CA VAL A 25 8.50 1.20 -0.25
C VAL A 25 9.44 1.62 0.86
N ARG A 26 10.04 2.80 0.72
CA ARG A 26 10.98 3.39 1.66
C ARG A 26 12.04 2.38 2.14
N GLY A 27 11.93 1.88 3.41
CA GLY A 27 12.86 0.93 4.01
C GLY A 27 12.52 -0.55 3.82
N ILE A 28 11.63 -0.89 2.88
CA ILE A 28 11.20 -2.28 2.50
C ILE A 28 10.52 -3.10 3.61
N TYR A 29 9.98 -2.48 4.67
CA TYR A 29 9.35 -3.23 5.77
C TYR A 29 8.04 -3.91 5.35
N SER A 30 7.14 -3.17 4.71
CA SER A 30 5.90 -3.70 4.15
C SER A 30 6.16 -4.66 2.99
N THR A 31 7.18 -4.38 2.17
CA THR A 31 7.62 -5.26 1.08
C THR A 31 7.95 -6.67 1.59
N TRP A 32 8.70 -6.77 2.72
CA TRP A 32 8.99 -8.05 3.35
C TRP A 32 7.74 -8.76 3.88
N ALA A 33 6.76 -8.02 4.41
CA ALA A 33 5.50 -8.60 4.84
C ALA A 33 4.72 -9.19 3.66
N PHE A 34 4.64 -8.48 2.54
CA PHE A 34 3.98 -8.96 1.34
C PHE A 34 4.72 -10.14 0.70
N LEU A 35 6.06 -10.12 0.70
CA LEU A 35 6.84 -11.26 0.22
C LEU A 35 6.60 -12.50 1.09
N ALA A 36 6.52 -12.34 2.42
CA ALA A 36 6.21 -13.42 3.37
C ALA A 36 4.79 -13.99 3.20
N ALA A 37 3.87 -13.21 2.65
CA ALA A 37 2.53 -13.71 2.29
C ALA A 37 2.56 -14.67 1.10
N ALA A 38 3.66 -14.72 0.34
CA ALA A 38 3.91 -15.59 -0.80
C ALA A 38 2.89 -15.46 -1.95
N PRO A 39 2.59 -14.24 -2.44
CA PRO A 39 1.77 -14.07 -3.62
C PRO A 39 2.47 -14.61 -4.85
N LYS A 40 1.73 -14.87 -5.94
CA LYS A 40 2.34 -15.20 -7.23
C LYS A 40 3.13 -14.03 -7.81
N LYS A 41 2.66 -12.81 -7.54
CA LYS A 41 3.27 -11.57 -8.03
C LYS A 41 3.19 -10.46 -6.98
N LEU A 42 4.32 -9.78 -6.77
CA LEU A 42 4.44 -8.56 -5.97
C LEU A 42 5.12 -7.49 -6.82
N ILE A 43 4.45 -6.36 -7.05
CA ILE A 43 5.04 -5.18 -7.68
C ILE A 43 5.05 -4.05 -6.67
N SER A 44 6.23 -3.50 -6.41
CA SER A 44 6.44 -2.39 -5.50
C SER A 44 6.93 -1.15 -6.23
N TYR A 45 6.30 -0.02 -6.00
CA TYR A 45 6.61 1.27 -6.62
C TYR A 45 7.10 2.27 -5.59
N ASP A 46 8.14 3.03 -5.93
CA ASP A 46 8.59 4.19 -5.14
C ASP A 46 9.22 5.24 -6.06
N LEU A 47 9.25 6.50 -5.62
CA LEU A 47 9.99 7.59 -6.27
C LEU A 47 11.50 7.45 -6.07
N GLU A 48 11.91 6.83 -4.97
CA GLU A 48 13.29 6.70 -4.54
C GLU A 48 13.76 5.25 -4.51
N ASP A 49 15.08 5.09 -4.58
CA ASP A 49 15.69 3.78 -4.36
C ASP A 49 15.66 3.44 -2.86
N PRO A 50 15.21 2.24 -2.45
CA PRO A 50 15.16 1.82 -1.05
C PRO A 50 16.51 1.92 -0.32
N SER A 51 17.64 1.87 -1.02
CA SER A 51 18.96 2.03 -0.43
C SER A 51 19.18 3.40 0.22
N ASN A 52 18.46 4.42 -0.21
CA ASN A 52 18.48 5.75 0.41
C ASN A 52 17.93 5.72 1.86
N TRP A 53 17.16 4.69 2.19
CA TRP A 53 16.51 4.47 3.48
C TRP A 53 17.04 3.24 4.24
N GLY A 54 18.19 2.69 3.78
CA GLY A 54 18.83 1.52 4.38
C GLY A 54 18.20 0.18 3.97
N GLY A 55 17.27 0.17 3.02
CA GLY A 55 16.74 -1.05 2.43
C GLY A 55 17.69 -1.63 1.38
N ASN A 56 17.79 -2.96 1.33
CA ASN A 56 18.52 -3.66 0.27
C ASN A 56 17.53 -4.40 -0.62
N ILE A 57 17.16 -3.80 -1.73
CA ILE A 57 16.18 -4.39 -2.65
C ILE A 57 16.68 -5.68 -3.31
N ASN A 58 18.00 -5.87 -3.43
CA ASN A 58 18.56 -7.11 -3.97
C ASN A 58 18.26 -8.32 -3.08
N ASP A 59 18.26 -8.15 -1.75
CA ASP A 59 17.88 -9.24 -0.83
C ASP A 59 16.43 -9.67 -1.06
N VAL A 60 15.54 -8.74 -1.43
CA VAL A 60 14.14 -9.04 -1.77
C VAL A 60 14.07 -9.83 -3.07
N TYR A 61 14.81 -9.44 -4.11
CA TYR A 61 14.90 -10.17 -5.37
C TYR A 61 15.43 -11.59 -5.18
N GLU A 62 16.56 -11.74 -4.47
CA GLU A 62 17.17 -13.05 -4.21
C GLU A 62 16.22 -13.98 -3.42
N THR A 63 15.53 -13.41 -2.42
CA THR A 63 14.55 -14.17 -1.64
C THR A 63 13.36 -14.57 -2.50
N ALA A 64 12.78 -13.65 -3.27
CA ALA A 64 11.67 -13.93 -4.18
C ALA A 64 12.03 -15.04 -5.16
N GLU A 65 13.20 -14.97 -5.80
CA GLU A 65 13.70 -15.98 -6.73
C GLU A 65 13.82 -17.35 -6.05
N SER A 66 14.37 -17.40 -4.83
CA SER A 66 14.55 -18.66 -4.07
C SER A 66 13.23 -19.37 -3.75
N TYR A 67 12.14 -18.61 -3.64
CA TYR A 67 10.78 -19.13 -3.40
C TYR A 67 9.93 -19.23 -4.67
N GLY A 68 10.48 -18.90 -5.84
CA GLY A 68 9.75 -18.92 -7.12
C GLY A 68 8.65 -17.86 -7.21
N LEU A 69 8.79 -16.75 -6.51
CA LEU A 69 7.86 -15.62 -6.53
C LEU A 69 8.29 -14.61 -7.58
N ASN A 70 7.32 -14.00 -8.27
CA ASN A 70 7.58 -12.93 -9.21
C ASN A 70 7.56 -11.59 -8.44
N PHE A 71 8.73 -11.01 -8.20
CA PHE A 71 8.89 -9.71 -7.56
C PHE A 71 9.46 -8.70 -8.55
N GLU A 72 8.91 -7.49 -8.54
CA GLU A 72 9.42 -6.37 -9.32
C GLU A 72 9.39 -5.08 -8.49
N PHE A 73 10.51 -4.37 -8.44
CA PHE A 73 10.59 -3.01 -7.93
C PHE A 73 10.69 -2.03 -9.10
N ILE A 74 9.79 -1.04 -9.13
CA ILE A 74 9.74 -0.04 -10.19
C ILE A 74 9.88 1.35 -9.59
N LYS A 75 10.96 2.03 -9.95
CA LYS A 75 11.16 3.45 -9.58
C LYS A 75 10.29 4.32 -10.49
N ALA A 76 9.17 4.81 -9.97
CA ALA A 76 8.22 5.61 -10.73
C ALA A 76 7.37 6.52 -9.83
N ASN A 77 6.85 7.60 -10.42
CA ASN A 77 5.76 8.36 -9.83
C ASN A 77 4.44 7.62 -10.06
N VAL A 78 3.81 7.17 -9.00
CA VAL A 78 2.56 6.38 -9.06
C VAL A 78 1.38 7.16 -9.68
N LEU A 79 1.45 8.48 -9.73
CA LEU A 79 0.46 9.31 -10.41
C LEU A 79 0.66 9.40 -11.94
N GLU A 80 1.75 8.86 -12.47
CA GLU A 80 2.11 8.93 -13.89
C GLU A 80 2.15 7.56 -14.57
N ILE A 81 1.72 6.50 -13.87
CA ILE A 81 1.73 5.13 -14.36
C ILE A 81 0.32 4.54 -14.41
N GLU A 82 0.16 3.47 -15.15
CA GLU A 82 -0.99 2.56 -15.08
C GLU A 82 -0.53 1.23 -14.49
N ILE A 83 -1.17 0.81 -13.39
CA ILE A 83 -0.86 -0.47 -12.77
C ILE A 83 -1.61 -1.62 -13.46
N GLU A 84 -1.11 -2.84 -13.30
CA GLU A 84 -1.83 -4.05 -13.66
C GLU A 84 -3.04 -4.27 -12.72
N GLU A 85 -3.99 -5.13 -13.13
CA GLU A 85 -5.00 -5.62 -12.20
C GLU A 85 -4.35 -6.34 -11.02
N THR A 86 -4.78 -6.01 -9.81
CA THR A 86 -4.20 -6.53 -8.57
C THR A 86 -5.30 -6.97 -7.59
N ASP A 87 -5.00 -7.90 -6.72
CA ASP A 87 -5.93 -8.30 -5.65
C ASP A 87 -5.86 -7.35 -4.46
N PHE A 88 -4.66 -6.87 -4.13
CA PHE A 88 -4.42 -5.96 -3.02
C PHE A 88 -3.55 -4.78 -3.47
N LEU A 89 -4.04 -3.58 -3.28
CA LEU A 89 -3.30 -2.33 -3.43
C LEU A 89 -2.99 -1.76 -2.05
N PHE A 90 -1.71 -1.58 -1.73
CA PHE A 90 -1.27 -0.96 -0.49
C PHE A 90 -0.70 0.43 -0.76
N LEU A 91 -1.21 1.44 -0.03
CA LEU A 91 -0.85 2.85 -0.18
C LEU A 91 -0.13 3.33 1.08
N ASP A 92 1.14 3.68 0.95
CA ASP A 92 2.02 4.24 1.99
C ASP A 92 2.98 5.27 1.38
N THR A 93 2.42 6.19 0.58
CA THR A 93 3.14 7.21 -0.19
C THR A 93 3.18 8.55 0.58
N TRP A 94 3.06 9.67 -0.11
CA TRP A 94 2.97 11.00 0.52
C TRP A 94 1.60 11.19 1.18
N HIS A 95 1.60 11.38 2.50
CA HIS A 95 0.39 11.35 3.34
C HIS A 95 -0.37 12.68 3.33
N VAL A 96 -0.91 13.05 2.18
CA VAL A 96 -1.80 14.20 2.01
C VAL A 96 -3.05 13.79 1.23
N TYR A 97 -4.15 14.53 1.45
CA TYR A 97 -5.44 14.28 0.79
C TYR A 97 -5.32 14.17 -0.73
N GLU A 98 -4.63 15.12 -1.36
CA GLU A 98 -4.52 15.19 -2.82
C GLU A 98 -3.84 13.94 -3.41
N GLN A 99 -2.79 13.45 -2.75
CA GLN A 99 -2.06 12.26 -3.20
C GLN A 99 -2.96 11.04 -3.17
N VAL A 100 -3.56 10.74 -2.02
CA VAL A 100 -4.41 9.54 -1.85
C VAL A 100 -5.67 9.62 -2.72
N ARG A 101 -6.28 10.81 -2.84
CA ARG A 101 -7.42 11.03 -3.76
C ARG A 101 -7.05 10.65 -5.20
N ASP A 102 -5.91 11.11 -5.68
CA ASP A 102 -5.50 10.91 -7.07
C ASP A 102 -5.03 9.47 -7.30
N GLU A 103 -4.37 8.84 -6.34
CA GLU A 103 -4.05 7.40 -6.37
C GLU A 103 -5.32 6.53 -6.46
N LEU A 104 -6.30 6.80 -5.60
CA LEU A 104 -7.57 6.09 -5.62
C LEU A 104 -8.30 6.26 -6.95
N LYS A 105 -8.34 7.49 -7.49
CA LYS A 105 -8.97 7.79 -8.78
C LYS A 105 -8.30 7.05 -9.94
N LEU A 106 -6.97 6.95 -9.92
CA LEU A 106 -6.20 6.32 -10.99
C LEU A 106 -6.23 4.79 -10.91
N HIS A 107 -6.21 4.21 -9.71
CA HIS A 107 -5.87 2.81 -9.54
C HIS A 107 -6.96 1.93 -8.93
N SER A 108 -7.94 2.48 -8.19
CA SER A 108 -8.93 1.67 -7.46
C SER A 108 -9.73 0.72 -8.37
N HIS A 109 -9.98 1.12 -9.61
CA HIS A 109 -10.72 0.29 -10.59
C HIS A 109 -9.95 -0.98 -11.01
N LYS A 110 -8.63 -1.04 -10.81
CA LYS A 110 -7.78 -2.20 -11.07
C LYS A 110 -7.72 -3.18 -9.89
N VAL A 111 -8.27 -2.81 -8.72
CA VAL A 111 -8.17 -3.59 -7.49
C VAL A 111 -9.38 -4.51 -7.34
N LYS A 112 -9.13 -5.80 -7.08
CA LYS A 112 -10.18 -6.84 -7.02
C LYS A 112 -10.72 -7.09 -5.61
N LYS A 113 -9.86 -6.99 -4.56
CA LYS A 113 -10.23 -7.41 -3.20
C LYS A 113 -10.02 -6.32 -2.16
N TYR A 114 -8.79 -5.83 -1.97
CA TYR A 114 -8.43 -5.00 -0.83
C TYR A 114 -7.66 -3.74 -1.25
N ILE A 115 -7.91 -2.63 -0.54
CA ILE A 115 -7.01 -1.48 -0.52
C ILE A 115 -6.61 -1.24 0.93
N GLY A 116 -5.32 -1.14 1.19
CA GLY A 116 -4.75 -0.84 2.50
C GLY A 116 -4.14 0.56 2.54
N PHE A 117 -4.33 1.26 3.66
CA PHE A 117 -3.78 2.59 3.89
C PHE A 117 -3.03 2.61 5.22
N HIS A 118 -1.77 2.98 5.19
CA HIS A 118 -0.99 3.24 6.40
C HIS A 118 -1.14 4.70 6.85
N ASP A 119 -0.69 5.00 8.07
CA ASP A 119 -0.63 6.35 8.64
C ASP A 119 -1.97 7.09 8.81
N ILE A 120 -3.09 6.37 8.88
CA ILE A 120 -4.43 6.94 9.06
C ILE A 120 -4.64 7.66 10.40
N VAL A 121 -3.76 7.48 11.36
CA VAL A 121 -3.76 8.18 12.66
C VAL A 121 -2.75 9.32 12.65
N SER A 122 -1.51 9.07 12.23
CA SER A 122 -0.45 10.06 12.23
C SER A 122 -0.74 11.22 11.28
N TRP A 123 -1.24 10.89 10.08
CA TRP A 123 -1.52 11.85 9.02
C TRP A 123 -2.97 11.82 8.52
N GLY A 124 -3.87 11.30 9.37
CA GLY A 124 -5.28 11.16 9.02
C GLY A 124 -6.01 12.49 8.86
N GLU A 125 -5.87 13.40 9.83
CA GLU A 125 -6.56 14.70 9.87
C GLU A 125 -5.73 15.82 9.25
N ARG A 126 -4.44 15.82 9.50
CA ARG A 126 -3.49 16.80 8.95
C ARG A 126 -2.49 16.07 8.09
N GLY A 127 -2.22 16.59 6.91
CA GLY A 127 -1.22 16.01 6.02
C GLY A 127 0.19 16.09 6.60
N GLU A 128 1.05 15.23 6.11
CA GLU A 128 2.47 15.18 6.43
C GLU A 128 3.17 16.53 6.15
N THR A 129 2.69 17.26 5.17
CA THR A 129 3.16 18.61 4.86
C THR A 129 2.23 19.65 5.45
N GLU A 130 2.79 20.68 6.10
CA GLU A 130 2.05 21.78 6.69
C GLU A 130 1.13 22.47 5.66
N GLY A 131 -0.10 22.71 6.04
CA GLY A 131 -1.11 23.35 5.20
C GLY A 131 -1.94 22.39 4.35
N TYR A 132 -1.57 21.11 4.28
CA TYR A 132 -2.33 20.08 3.58
C TYR A 132 -3.31 19.34 4.50
N LYS A 133 -4.43 18.89 3.93
CA LYS A 133 -5.36 17.97 4.62
C LYS A 133 -4.78 16.57 4.72
N GLY A 134 -5.19 15.83 5.75
CA GLY A 134 -4.79 14.44 5.94
C GLY A 134 -5.52 13.46 5.01
N ILE A 135 -5.03 12.23 5.03
CA ILE A 135 -5.46 11.18 4.10
C ILE A 135 -6.88 10.68 4.35
N ASN A 136 -7.39 10.77 5.60
CA ASN A 136 -8.73 10.27 5.91
C ASN A 136 -9.82 10.98 5.10
N TYR A 137 -9.66 12.26 4.78
CA TYR A 137 -10.61 12.99 3.95
C TYR A 137 -10.75 12.39 2.54
N ALA A 138 -9.64 11.92 1.95
CA ALA A 138 -9.69 11.26 0.64
C ALA A 138 -10.33 9.87 0.72
N ILE A 139 -10.04 9.13 1.78
CA ILE A 139 -10.59 7.79 2.02
C ILE A 139 -12.11 7.88 2.25
N ASP A 140 -12.55 8.81 3.10
CA ASP A 140 -13.98 9.01 3.40
C ASP A 140 -14.75 9.42 2.14
N GLU A 141 -14.23 10.39 1.37
CA GLU A 141 -14.80 10.81 0.09
C GLU A 141 -14.88 9.64 -0.91
N PHE A 142 -13.85 8.81 -0.97
CA PHE A 142 -13.85 7.63 -1.82
C PHE A 142 -14.96 6.64 -1.42
N LEU A 143 -15.07 6.31 -0.14
CA LEU A 143 -16.09 5.38 0.37
C LEU A 143 -17.51 5.91 0.20
N GLU A 144 -17.72 7.21 0.36
CA GLU A 144 -19.03 7.85 0.12
C GLU A 144 -19.48 7.76 -1.35
N ASN A 145 -18.54 7.78 -2.29
CA ASN A 145 -18.82 7.80 -3.72
C ASN A 145 -18.72 6.43 -4.40
N ASN A 146 -18.23 5.39 -3.70
CA ASN A 146 -18.00 4.06 -4.27
C ASN A 146 -18.58 2.97 -3.37
N ASN A 147 -19.87 2.69 -3.51
CA ASN A 147 -20.64 1.78 -2.66
C ASN A 147 -20.30 0.29 -2.83
N GLU A 148 -19.41 -0.04 -3.76
CA GLU A 148 -18.80 -1.36 -3.89
C GLU A 148 -17.63 -1.60 -2.93
N TRP A 149 -17.25 -0.59 -2.14
CA TRP A 149 -16.20 -0.66 -1.13
C TRP A 149 -16.75 -0.43 0.27
N GLN A 150 -16.21 -1.15 1.24
CA GLN A 150 -16.52 -0.95 2.66
C GLN A 150 -15.27 -1.11 3.53
N ILE A 151 -15.31 -0.56 4.75
CA ILE A 151 -14.26 -0.78 5.74
C ILE A 151 -14.30 -2.24 6.19
N LYS A 152 -13.15 -2.93 6.11
CA LYS A 152 -12.94 -4.30 6.58
C LYS A 152 -12.37 -4.33 7.98
N GLU A 153 -11.26 -3.64 8.20
CA GLU A 153 -10.58 -3.51 9.50
C GLU A 153 -9.92 -2.15 9.63
N LYS A 154 -9.88 -1.64 10.87
CA LYS A 154 -9.21 -0.39 11.23
C LYS A 154 -8.42 -0.57 12.51
N PHE A 155 -7.13 -0.24 12.46
CA PHE A 155 -6.20 -0.29 13.59
C PHE A 155 -5.74 1.14 13.90
N LEU A 156 -5.67 1.48 15.19
CA LEU A 156 -5.30 2.82 15.64
C LEU A 156 -3.90 2.87 16.27
N ASN A 157 -3.27 1.74 16.49
CA ASN A 157 -1.90 1.61 16.94
C ASN A 157 -0.91 1.79 15.79
N ASN A 158 0.37 1.99 16.12
CA ASN A 158 1.50 2.03 15.19
C ASN A 158 1.22 2.88 13.93
N ASN A 159 0.85 4.16 14.13
CA ASN A 159 0.46 5.17 13.15
C ASN A 159 -0.90 4.93 12.46
N GLY A 160 -1.48 3.76 12.65
CA GLY A 160 -2.78 3.36 12.11
C GLY A 160 -2.72 2.67 10.75
N LEU A 161 -3.57 1.67 10.61
CA LEU A 161 -3.78 0.92 9.36
C LEU A 161 -5.28 0.78 9.09
N LEU A 162 -5.70 1.04 7.86
CA LEU A 162 -7.05 0.78 7.39
C LEU A 162 -7.02 -0.18 6.22
N ILE A 163 -7.86 -1.20 6.27
CA ILE A 163 -8.14 -2.10 5.14
C ILE A 163 -9.59 -1.90 4.72
N ILE A 164 -9.81 -1.60 3.46
CA ILE A 164 -11.13 -1.64 2.84
C ILE A 164 -11.22 -2.84 1.89
N GLU A 165 -12.42 -3.38 1.73
CA GLU A 165 -12.67 -4.52 0.85
C GLU A 165 -13.71 -4.19 -0.22
N ARG A 166 -13.55 -4.79 -1.40
CA ARG A 166 -14.55 -4.74 -2.46
C ARG A 166 -15.61 -5.81 -2.21
N ILE A 167 -16.88 -5.39 -2.17
CA ILE A 167 -18.02 -6.27 -1.85
C ILE A 167 -18.92 -6.58 -3.06
N LYS A 168 -18.61 -6.00 -4.22
CA LYS A 168 -19.35 -6.21 -5.47
C LYS A 168 -18.41 -6.29 -6.66
#